data_176ab8855253373d5a6fc2a5fe4ed7e3
#
_entry.id   176ab8855253373d5a6fc2a5fe4ed7e3
#
_cell.length_a   1.000
_cell.length_b   1.000
_cell.length_c   1.000
_cell.angle_alpha   90.00
_cell.angle_beta   90.00
_cell.angle_gamma   90.00
#
_symmetry.space_group_name_H-M   'P 1'
#
loop_
_entity.id
_entity.type
_entity.pdbx_description
1 polymer ?
#
loop_
_entity_poly.entity_id
_entity_poly.type
_entity_poly.pdbx_seq_one_letter_code
_entity_poly.pdbx_strand_id
1 'polypeptide(L)'
;MRCRSWQVLVTIILGAGISHYSVSISFSFPRPQLNKILDGRRLFKRDEAIPTAPSGGYAPSRRPCPEKVLVRQPSVHGPLNSGEAEYVLSKAKKSLPLWRTYLENAGLLGFNVDEFLSEATHKGGTPAVTLPNFGFAISGGGARAGLVGAGILNAFDSNNPAAVEAKTGGILQLANYAAGLSGASWLLGSWATANFPSFTSLNQTVWKLTQPDAIYDIAILKQIHRDLKTASQKAMAGFPVSIVDAWAQLIVDHTINTTHHANAVLLSSVKDLPGFKSRYAPFIIITATSRENGKEEMTLDNPVYEFTPEEFGTWHPSLNAFIPVQFLGTKINQGQISRGDRCVVGFESMGFIMATSSNIFSTSEKTSDDPIWAALIHKFMNFMTRNVYDEAIIPNPFQGLGLGFGLDGGYPSKDDENLYLADSSLSGETIPLWPLIQPSRNLDAIITVDSSNRAKPSVKSRVYPNGTSLYASYRKILPPDYAAYPFPTVPDPYGGNFSRLGYNKRPVFFGCDQACPLLIYLPNYFIVAPTDAPTTQMQYSNTDIDGYFKNGFALATQTRASSNSMSEDMQGLFDRAGPSSSIEWSICLACALIDKQQKRNGKRRTAQCQSCFDMYCAAR
;
A
#
# COMPACT_ATOMS: atom_id res chain seq x y z
N MET A 1 12.83 33.55 36.27
CA MET A 1 11.89 33.50 35.16
C MET A 1 10.75 32.54 35.50
N ARG A 2 9.52 33.06 35.58
CA ARG A 2 8.36 32.31 36.08
C ARG A 2 7.91 31.30 35.01
N CYS A 3 7.70 30.07 35.45
CA CYS A 3 7.05 29.00 34.62
C CYS A 3 5.61 29.44 34.33
N ARG A 4 5.25 29.59 33.08
CA ARG A 4 3.83 29.76 32.67
C ARG A 4 3.24 28.38 32.46
N SER A 5 2.35 27.98 33.34
CA SER A 5 1.43 26.87 33.10
C SER A 5 0.22 27.43 32.33
N TRP A 6 -0.18 26.74 31.28
CA TRP A 6 -1.37 27.05 30.53
C TRP A 6 -2.44 26.00 30.84
N GLN A 7 -3.62 26.44 31.15
CA GLN A 7 -4.80 25.59 31.27
C GLN A 7 -5.65 25.75 30.02
N VAL A 8 -5.97 24.64 29.37
CA VAL A 8 -6.95 24.61 28.27
C VAL A 8 -8.23 24.05 28.84
N LEU A 9 -9.28 24.85 28.85
CA LEU A 9 -10.61 24.45 29.27
C LEU A 9 -11.36 23.88 28.05
N VAL A 10 -11.63 22.58 28.06
CA VAL A 10 -12.46 21.92 27.05
C VAL A 10 -13.86 21.74 27.67
N THR A 11 -14.83 22.49 27.19
CA THR A 11 -16.23 22.30 27.57
C THR A 11 -16.89 21.34 26.59
N ILE A 12 -17.26 20.15 27.05
CA ILE A 12 -18.02 19.18 26.25
C ILE A 12 -19.51 19.37 26.62
N ILE A 13 -20.32 19.77 25.66
CA ILE A 13 -21.78 19.84 25.82
C ILE A 13 -22.35 18.50 25.36
N LEU A 14 -22.79 17.67 26.28
CA LEU A 14 -23.57 16.47 25.99
C LEU A 14 -25.04 16.82 25.95
N GLY A 15 -25.69 16.60 24.85
CA GLY A 15 -27.11 16.83 24.66
C GLY A 15 -27.98 15.97 25.58
N ALA A 16 -28.98 16.58 26.17
CA ALA A 16 -30.00 16.05 27.06
C ALA A 16 -29.56 15.78 28.52
N GLY A 17 -29.53 16.85 29.31
CA GLY A 17 -29.36 16.82 30.75
C GLY A 17 -28.20 17.69 31.20
N ILE A 18 -28.51 18.83 31.83
CA ILE A 18 -27.55 19.86 32.23
C ILE A 18 -26.60 19.29 33.29
N SER A 19 -25.46 18.81 32.89
CA SER A 19 -24.32 18.57 33.75
C SER A 19 -23.07 19.12 33.06
N HIS A 20 -22.55 20.22 33.56
CA HIS A 20 -21.30 20.81 33.10
C HIS A 20 -20.14 20.07 33.75
N TYR A 21 -19.37 19.33 32.98
CA TYR A 21 -18.08 18.83 33.42
C TYR A 21 -16.98 19.66 32.78
N SER A 22 -16.19 20.31 33.62
CA SER A 22 -14.97 21.00 33.18
C SER A 22 -13.78 20.08 33.44
N VAL A 23 -13.11 19.62 32.38
CA VAL A 23 -11.86 18.86 32.48
C VAL A 23 -10.71 19.83 32.26
N SER A 24 -9.94 20.10 33.30
CA SER A 24 -8.72 20.90 33.20
C SER A 24 -7.54 19.96 32.92
N ILE A 25 -6.94 20.05 31.75
CA ILE A 25 -5.74 19.31 31.39
C ILE A 25 -4.54 20.24 31.54
N SER A 26 -3.68 19.96 32.50
CA SER A 26 -2.45 20.71 32.72
C SER A 26 -1.28 20.04 32.01
N PHE A 27 -0.62 20.77 31.13
CA PHE A 27 0.59 20.33 30.45
C PHE A 27 1.82 20.87 31.16
N SER A 28 2.64 20.00 31.71
CA SER A 28 3.96 20.34 32.25
C SER A 28 5.04 19.79 31.33
N PHE A 29 5.80 20.68 30.71
CA PHE A 29 6.93 20.29 29.89
C PHE A 29 8.21 20.29 30.75
N PRO A 30 8.97 19.19 30.83
CA PRO A 30 10.29 19.21 31.46
C PRO A 30 11.27 20.00 30.59
N ARG A 31 12.10 20.83 31.25
CA ARG A 31 13.23 21.49 30.61
C ARG A 31 14.20 20.46 30.04
N PRO A 32 14.79 20.67 28.86
CA PRO A 32 15.87 19.83 28.38
C PRO A 32 17.06 19.97 29.37
N GLN A 33 17.37 18.91 30.09
CA GLN A 33 18.66 18.78 30.72
C GLN A 33 19.70 18.44 29.66
N LEU A 34 20.39 19.47 29.17
CA LEU A 34 21.67 19.30 28.47
C LEU A 34 22.70 18.91 29.56
N ASN A 35 23.03 17.67 29.60
CA ASN A 35 24.23 17.04 30.15
C ASN A 35 23.89 15.74 30.86
N LYS A 36 23.98 14.66 30.13
CA LYS A 36 24.45 13.32 30.52
C LYS A 36 24.03 12.29 29.47
N ILE A 37 24.75 12.26 28.37
CA ILE A 37 24.81 11.09 27.48
C ILE A 37 26.30 10.85 27.24
N LEU A 38 26.93 10.18 28.16
CA LEU A 38 28.18 9.46 27.93
C LEU A 38 28.07 8.14 28.68
N ASP A 39 28.40 7.11 27.92
CA ASP A 39 28.60 5.73 28.35
C ASP A 39 27.37 4.87 28.70
N GLY A 40 27.12 3.94 27.81
CA GLY A 40 26.22 2.83 27.99
C GLY A 40 26.32 1.79 26.89
N ARG A 41 27.52 1.19 26.69
CA ARG A 41 27.60 -0.09 25.95
C ARG A 41 26.86 -1.14 26.78
N ARG A 42 25.57 -1.33 26.49
CA ARG A 42 24.86 -2.54 26.92
C ARG A 42 24.89 -3.53 25.76
N LEU A 43 25.59 -4.62 25.98
CA LEU A 43 25.50 -5.84 25.17
C LEU A 43 24.05 -6.33 25.18
N PHE A 44 23.37 -6.17 24.08
CA PHE A 44 22.04 -6.74 23.89
C PHE A 44 22.15 -8.23 23.63
N LYS A 45 21.49 -9.04 24.44
CA LYS A 45 21.16 -10.43 24.11
C LYS A 45 20.29 -10.42 22.87
N ARG A 46 20.63 -11.28 21.90
CA ARG A 46 19.91 -11.51 20.65
C ARG A 46 18.57 -12.21 20.95
N ASP A 47 17.54 -11.47 21.29
CA ASP A 47 16.19 -11.78 20.84
C ASP A 47 16.01 -10.98 19.57
N GLU A 48 15.41 -11.59 18.52
CA GLU A 48 15.28 -11.01 17.16
C GLU A 48 14.44 -9.73 17.16
N ALA A 49 14.96 -8.68 17.74
CA ALA A 49 14.30 -7.37 17.80
C ALA A 49 14.36 -6.74 16.41
N ILE A 50 13.21 -6.36 15.87
CA ILE A 50 13.08 -5.56 14.66
C ILE A 50 13.94 -4.30 14.85
N PRO A 51 14.87 -3.97 13.93
CA PRO A 51 15.67 -2.76 14.04
C PRO A 51 14.77 -1.53 14.10
N THR A 52 14.95 -0.74 15.13
CA THR A 52 14.16 0.47 15.41
C THR A 52 14.96 1.72 15.13
N ALA A 53 14.27 2.87 15.04
CA ALA A 53 14.89 4.17 14.88
C ALA A 53 16.00 4.39 15.92
N PRO A 54 17.12 5.04 15.55
CA PRO A 54 18.24 5.28 16.45
C PRO A 54 17.90 6.08 17.72
N SER A 55 16.78 6.81 17.72
CA SER A 55 16.24 7.51 18.89
C SER A 55 15.54 6.59 19.88
N GLY A 56 15.22 5.35 19.49
CA GLY A 56 14.35 4.45 20.25
C GLY A 56 12.88 4.87 20.29
N GLY A 57 12.47 5.87 19.47
CA GLY A 57 11.12 6.43 19.42
C GLY A 57 10.77 6.98 18.04
N TYR A 58 9.74 7.83 17.98
CA TYR A 58 9.24 8.40 16.75
C TYR A 58 10.10 9.55 16.17
N ALA A 59 10.98 10.13 16.98
CA ALA A 59 11.83 11.24 16.57
C ALA A 59 12.94 10.78 15.63
N PRO A 60 13.13 11.41 14.46
CA PRO A 60 14.31 11.20 13.63
C PRO A 60 15.59 11.71 14.31
N SER A 61 16.74 11.22 13.86
CA SER A 61 18.05 11.62 14.36
C SER A 61 18.95 12.11 13.22
N ARG A 62 19.92 13.00 13.52
CA ARG A 62 20.89 13.48 12.55
C ARG A 62 22.20 12.71 12.68
N ARG A 63 22.74 12.21 11.56
CA ARG A 63 23.99 11.44 11.46
C ARG A 63 24.90 12.02 10.38
N PRO A 64 26.20 11.76 10.40
CA PRO A 64 27.05 12.05 9.25
C PRO A 64 26.50 11.40 7.99
N CYS A 65 26.55 12.11 6.88
CA CYS A 65 26.14 11.59 5.58
C CYS A 65 27.20 10.63 5.02
N PRO A 66 26.80 9.64 4.20
CA PRO A 66 27.76 8.86 3.42
C PRO A 66 28.45 9.74 2.37
N GLU A 67 29.65 9.37 1.97
CA GLU A 67 30.46 10.13 0.95
C GLU A 67 29.92 9.99 -0.49
N LYS A 68 28.75 9.41 -0.69
CA LYS A 68 28.16 9.18 -2.01
C LYS A 68 26.96 10.08 -2.25
N VAL A 69 26.70 10.36 -3.53
CA VAL A 69 25.46 11.03 -3.96
C VAL A 69 24.26 10.20 -3.54
N LEU A 70 23.29 10.84 -2.88
CA LEU A 70 22.09 10.15 -2.43
C LEU A 70 21.01 10.06 -3.50
N VAL A 71 20.92 11.05 -4.39
CA VAL A 71 19.86 11.10 -5.41
C VAL A 71 20.23 10.25 -6.61
N ARG A 72 19.36 9.34 -6.98
CA ARG A 72 19.41 8.53 -8.20
C ARG A 72 18.32 9.02 -9.16
N GLN A 73 18.68 9.32 -10.40
CA GLN A 73 17.76 9.69 -11.48
C GLN A 73 17.89 8.69 -12.63
N PRO A 74 17.08 7.61 -12.64
CA PRO A 74 17.11 6.64 -13.72
C PRO A 74 16.41 7.18 -14.97
N SER A 75 16.76 6.64 -16.14
CA SER A 75 15.89 6.78 -17.32
C SER A 75 14.67 5.86 -17.20
N VAL A 76 13.66 6.05 -18.05
CA VAL A 76 12.41 5.24 -18.07
C VAL A 76 12.71 3.74 -18.18
N HIS A 77 13.70 3.35 -18.98
CA HIS A 77 14.20 1.98 -19.12
C HIS A 77 15.51 1.75 -18.37
N GLY A 78 15.87 2.65 -17.46
CA GLY A 78 17.11 2.56 -16.69
C GLY A 78 17.07 1.45 -15.64
N PRO A 79 18.23 1.16 -15.03
CA PRO A 79 18.30 0.12 -14.02
C PRO A 79 17.49 0.49 -12.78
N LEU A 80 16.90 -0.53 -12.16
CA LEU A 80 16.33 -0.43 -10.82
C LEU A 80 17.43 -0.14 -9.78
N ASN A 81 17.02 0.22 -8.57
CA ASN A 81 17.92 0.18 -7.44
C ASN A 81 18.60 -1.19 -7.32
N SER A 82 19.88 -1.21 -6.97
CA SER A 82 20.65 -2.46 -6.90
C SER A 82 20.07 -3.46 -5.89
N GLY A 83 19.54 -2.99 -4.76
CA GLY A 83 18.91 -3.86 -3.76
C GLY A 83 17.58 -4.45 -4.25
N GLU A 84 16.75 -3.65 -4.93
CA GLU A 84 15.52 -4.14 -5.58
C GLU A 84 15.85 -5.15 -6.69
N ALA A 85 16.78 -4.84 -7.57
CA ALA A 85 17.20 -5.72 -8.67
C ALA A 85 17.77 -7.06 -8.15
N GLU A 86 18.60 -7.02 -7.12
CA GLU A 86 19.12 -8.22 -6.46
C GLU A 86 18.00 -9.03 -5.82
N TYR A 87 17.05 -8.36 -5.15
CA TYR A 87 15.90 -9.03 -4.55
C TYR A 87 15.13 -9.86 -5.57
N VAL A 88 14.73 -9.24 -6.68
CA VAL A 88 13.94 -9.89 -7.73
C VAL A 88 14.72 -11.03 -8.40
N LEU A 89 16.00 -10.80 -8.73
CA LEU A 89 16.84 -11.83 -9.34
C LEU A 89 17.04 -13.02 -8.40
N SER A 90 17.33 -12.76 -7.13
CA SER A 90 17.51 -13.80 -6.12
C SER A 90 16.22 -14.59 -5.89
N LYS A 91 15.07 -13.89 -5.86
CA LYS A 91 13.74 -14.51 -5.75
C LYS A 91 13.42 -15.39 -6.96
N ALA A 92 13.67 -14.92 -8.18
CA ALA A 92 13.47 -15.70 -9.39
C ALA A 92 14.23 -17.04 -9.34
N LYS A 93 15.50 -17.03 -8.93
CA LYS A 93 16.29 -18.26 -8.77
C LYS A 93 15.71 -19.23 -7.74
N LYS A 94 15.24 -18.71 -6.60
CA LYS A 94 14.63 -19.51 -5.52
C LYS A 94 13.24 -20.02 -5.86
N SER A 95 12.53 -19.37 -6.77
CA SER A 95 11.14 -19.69 -7.11
C SER A 95 11.00 -20.83 -8.13
N LEU A 96 12.08 -21.29 -8.77
CA LEU A 96 12.02 -22.40 -9.74
C LEU A 96 11.27 -23.64 -9.24
N PRO A 97 11.59 -24.23 -8.06
CA PRO A 97 10.85 -25.37 -7.54
C PRO A 97 9.40 -25.02 -7.18
N LEU A 98 9.14 -23.79 -6.77
CA LEU A 98 7.78 -23.34 -6.45
C LEU A 98 6.93 -23.22 -7.73
N TRP A 99 7.50 -22.72 -8.83
CA TRP A 99 6.84 -22.70 -10.14
C TRP A 99 6.48 -24.12 -10.60
N ARG A 100 7.39 -25.09 -10.43
CA ARG A 100 7.10 -26.49 -10.73
C ARG A 100 5.89 -26.97 -9.95
N THR A 101 5.96 -26.89 -8.63
CA THR A 101 4.87 -27.35 -7.75
C THR A 101 3.53 -26.68 -8.09
N TYR A 102 3.53 -25.37 -8.34
CA TYR A 102 2.33 -24.62 -8.68
C TYR A 102 1.72 -25.08 -10.02
N LEU A 103 2.54 -25.19 -11.07
CA LEU A 103 2.07 -25.55 -12.41
C LEU A 103 1.62 -27.01 -12.50
N GLU A 104 2.31 -27.92 -11.80
CA GLU A 104 1.89 -29.31 -11.68
C GLU A 104 0.55 -29.43 -10.93
N ASN A 105 0.37 -28.68 -9.85
CA ASN A 105 -0.90 -28.63 -9.10
C ASN A 105 -2.05 -28.01 -9.93
N ALA A 106 -1.76 -26.99 -10.74
CA ALA A 106 -2.75 -26.37 -11.62
C ALA A 106 -3.24 -27.34 -12.72
N GLY A 107 -2.39 -28.27 -13.17
CA GLY A 107 -2.77 -29.33 -14.10
C GLY A 107 -3.15 -28.84 -15.50
N LEU A 108 -2.30 -28.00 -16.10
CA LEU A 108 -2.54 -27.44 -17.43
C LEU A 108 -2.49 -28.49 -18.53
N LEU A 109 -3.56 -28.66 -19.28
CA LEU A 109 -3.63 -29.61 -20.39
C LEU A 109 -2.82 -29.13 -21.61
N GLY A 110 -2.01 -30.05 -22.15
CA GLY A 110 -1.16 -29.75 -23.32
C GLY A 110 0.01 -28.81 -23.00
N PHE A 111 0.36 -28.65 -21.73
CA PHE A 111 1.47 -27.82 -21.26
C PHE A 111 2.56 -28.68 -20.64
N ASN A 112 3.81 -28.47 -21.07
CA ASN A 112 4.97 -29.20 -20.54
C ASN A 112 5.73 -28.32 -19.53
N VAL A 113 5.61 -28.64 -18.24
CA VAL A 113 6.25 -27.91 -17.14
C VAL A 113 7.77 -27.99 -17.20
N ASP A 114 8.33 -29.16 -17.55
CA ASP A 114 9.79 -29.36 -17.65
C ASP A 114 10.39 -28.51 -18.76
N GLU A 115 9.77 -28.52 -19.94
CA GLU A 115 10.17 -27.69 -21.07
C GLU A 115 10.12 -26.20 -20.70
N PHE A 116 9.02 -25.73 -20.10
CA PHE A 116 8.84 -24.35 -19.67
C PHE A 116 9.94 -23.89 -18.69
N LEU A 117 10.26 -24.68 -17.68
CA LEU A 117 11.27 -24.35 -16.70
C LEU A 117 12.69 -24.47 -17.26
N SER A 118 12.94 -25.42 -18.17
CA SER A 118 14.24 -25.53 -18.84
C SER A 118 14.52 -24.31 -19.73
N GLU A 119 13.53 -23.84 -20.50
CA GLU A 119 13.64 -22.62 -21.31
C GLU A 119 13.91 -21.37 -20.45
N ALA A 120 13.34 -21.32 -19.23
CA ALA A 120 13.57 -20.21 -18.31
C ALA A 120 15.02 -20.13 -17.81
N THR A 121 15.78 -21.23 -17.85
CA THR A 121 17.15 -21.31 -17.31
C THR A 121 18.25 -21.29 -18.36
N HIS A 122 17.94 -21.49 -19.66
CA HIS A 122 18.94 -21.74 -20.70
C HIS A 122 19.11 -20.60 -21.73
N LYS A 123 18.43 -19.47 -21.61
CA LYS A 123 18.60 -18.37 -22.58
C LYS A 123 19.91 -17.60 -22.39
N GLY A 124 20.84 -17.77 -23.33
CA GLY A 124 21.86 -16.76 -23.66
C GLY A 124 23.18 -16.82 -22.92
N GLY A 125 23.64 -17.98 -22.44
CA GLY A 125 25.04 -18.12 -21.94
C GLY A 125 25.39 -17.40 -20.62
N THR A 126 24.52 -16.57 -20.13
CA THR A 126 24.52 -16.03 -18.76
C THR A 126 23.40 -16.72 -17.97
N PRO A 127 23.58 -17.00 -16.66
CA PRO A 127 22.56 -17.64 -15.85
C PRO A 127 21.41 -16.66 -15.51
N ALA A 128 20.74 -16.15 -16.53
CA ALA A 128 19.57 -15.32 -16.38
C ALA A 128 18.33 -16.22 -16.30
N VAL A 129 17.73 -16.29 -15.11
CA VAL A 129 16.44 -16.97 -14.93
C VAL A 129 15.34 -16.03 -15.43
N THR A 130 14.67 -16.41 -16.51
CA THR A 130 13.57 -15.65 -17.13
C THR A 130 12.24 -16.32 -16.84
N LEU A 131 11.79 -16.25 -15.59
CA LEU A 131 10.46 -16.69 -15.15
C LEU A 131 9.41 -15.57 -15.34
N PRO A 132 8.11 -15.89 -15.34
CA PRO A 132 7.08 -14.87 -15.35
C PRO A 132 7.27 -13.87 -14.22
N ASN A 133 7.29 -12.60 -14.57
CA ASN A 133 7.45 -11.49 -13.62
C ASN A 133 6.10 -10.85 -13.38
N PHE A 134 5.55 -11.01 -12.18
CA PHE A 134 4.25 -10.45 -11.86
C PHE A 134 4.19 -9.91 -10.42
N GLY A 135 3.15 -9.12 -10.15
CA GLY A 135 2.93 -8.52 -8.85
C GLY A 135 1.46 -8.35 -8.50
N PHE A 136 1.22 -7.90 -7.28
CA PHE A 136 -0.10 -7.51 -6.77
C PHE A 136 -0.21 -5.99 -6.71
N ALA A 137 -1.33 -5.44 -7.20
CA ALA A 137 -1.77 -4.08 -6.92
C ALA A 137 -3.01 -4.15 -6.03
N ILE A 138 -2.89 -3.75 -4.77
CA ILE A 138 -3.98 -3.87 -3.78
C ILE A 138 -4.48 -2.47 -3.46
N SER A 139 -5.75 -2.22 -3.76
CA SER A 139 -6.36 -0.90 -3.66
C SER A 139 -6.54 -0.42 -2.21
N GLY A 140 -6.68 0.90 -2.07
CA GLY A 140 -7.21 1.52 -0.88
C GLY A 140 -8.69 1.22 -0.63
N GLY A 141 -9.20 1.71 0.50
CA GLY A 141 -10.58 1.55 0.93
C GLY A 141 -10.74 1.32 2.45
N GLY A 142 -9.81 1.86 3.25
CA GLY A 142 -9.79 1.72 4.70
C GLY A 142 -9.46 0.31 5.18
N ALA A 143 -9.77 -0.01 6.42
CA ALA A 143 -9.53 -1.34 6.99
C ALA A 143 -10.22 -2.46 6.19
N ARG A 144 -11.37 -2.17 5.56
CA ARG A 144 -12.05 -3.07 4.63
C ARG A 144 -11.10 -3.61 3.55
N ALA A 145 -10.38 -2.71 2.86
CA ALA A 145 -9.46 -3.11 1.78
C ALA A 145 -8.29 -3.95 2.31
N GLY A 146 -7.77 -3.62 3.50
CA GLY A 146 -6.77 -4.45 4.18
C GLY A 146 -7.26 -5.86 4.48
N LEU A 147 -8.49 -5.99 5.01
CA LEU A 147 -9.10 -7.28 5.36
C LEU A 147 -9.41 -8.15 4.13
N VAL A 148 -10.03 -7.57 3.09
CA VAL A 148 -10.27 -8.27 1.81
C VAL A 148 -8.95 -8.67 1.16
N GLY A 149 -7.98 -7.74 1.12
CA GLY A 149 -6.64 -8.01 0.59
C GLY A 149 -5.94 -9.15 1.31
N ALA A 150 -6.03 -9.19 2.66
CA ALA A 150 -5.48 -10.28 3.46
C ALA A 150 -6.15 -11.63 3.12
N GLY A 151 -7.47 -11.66 2.95
CA GLY A 151 -8.19 -12.86 2.53
C GLY A 151 -7.77 -13.35 1.14
N ILE A 152 -7.55 -12.43 0.19
CA ILE A 152 -7.07 -12.75 -1.16
C ILE A 152 -5.63 -13.28 -1.10
N LEU A 153 -4.72 -12.62 -0.40
CA LEU A 153 -3.34 -13.08 -0.28
C LEU A 153 -3.23 -14.42 0.46
N ASN A 154 -4.10 -14.66 1.45
CA ASN A 154 -4.22 -15.94 2.14
C ASN A 154 -4.68 -17.08 1.23
N ALA A 155 -5.50 -16.78 0.21
CA ALA A 155 -5.92 -17.73 -0.82
C ALA A 155 -4.82 -18.04 -1.85
N PHE A 156 -3.75 -17.27 -1.86
CA PHE A 156 -2.59 -17.45 -2.73
C PHE A 156 -1.37 -17.99 -1.99
N ASP A 157 -1.45 -18.18 -0.68
CA ASP A 157 -0.35 -18.64 0.15
C ASP A 157 -0.18 -20.17 0.08
N SER A 158 1.02 -20.63 -0.27
CA SER A 158 1.37 -22.06 -0.28
C SER A 158 1.30 -22.73 1.09
N ASN A 159 1.35 -21.97 2.18
CA ASN A 159 1.21 -22.50 3.54
C ASN A 159 -0.26 -22.65 3.97
N ASN A 160 -1.21 -22.18 3.19
CA ASN A 160 -2.62 -22.39 3.45
C ASN A 160 -3.12 -23.66 2.73
N PRO A 161 -3.43 -24.76 3.45
CA PRO A 161 -3.87 -26.00 2.82
C PRO A 161 -5.12 -25.82 1.93
N ALA A 162 -6.06 -24.96 2.33
CA ALA A 162 -7.25 -24.67 1.53
C ALA A 162 -6.91 -23.96 0.20
N ALA A 163 -5.86 -23.11 0.18
CA ALA A 163 -5.38 -22.48 -1.04
C ALA A 163 -4.71 -23.50 -1.97
N VAL A 164 -3.97 -24.45 -1.42
CA VAL A 164 -3.36 -25.55 -2.18
C VAL A 164 -4.41 -26.45 -2.78
N GLU A 165 -5.47 -26.81 -2.01
CA GLU A 165 -6.61 -27.57 -2.49
C GLU A 165 -7.37 -26.85 -3.61
N ALA A 166 -7.55 -25.53 -3.48
CA ALA A 166 -8.14 -24.67 -4.50
C ALA A 166 -7.21 -24.44 -5.72
N LYS A 167 -6.00 -25.01 -5.74
CA LYS A 167 -4.98 -24.90 -6.79
C LYS A 167 -4.52 -23.44 -7.05
N THR A 168 -4.65 -22.58 -6.05
CA THR A 168 -4.18 -21.18 -6.09
C THR A 168 -3.01 -20.93 -5.13
N GLY A 169 -2.74 -21.87 -4.21
CA GLY A 169 -1.62 -21.79 -3.27
C GLY A 169 -0.27 -21.76 -3.97
N GLY A 170 0.59 -20.83 -3.56
CA GLY A 170 1.92 -20.62 -4.12
C GLY A 170 2.04 -19.33 -4.95
N ILE A 171 0.95 -18.80 -5.48
CA ILE A 171 0.97 -17.55 -6.26
C ILE A 171 1.58 -16.39 -5.47
N LEU A 172 1.30 -16.31 -4.17
CA LEU A 172 1.90 -15.29 -3.29
C LEU A 172 3.42 -15.37 -3.27
N GLN A 173 3.98 -16.57 -3.16
CA GLN A 173 5.42 -16.79 -3.11
C GLN A 173 6.08 -16.60 -4.47
N LEU A 174 5.35 -16.78 -5.56
CA LEU A 174 5.83 -16.58 -6.93
C LEU A 174 5.83 -15.10 -7.34
N ALA A 175 4.97 -14.27 -6.76
CA ALA A 175 4.88 -12.85 -7.06
C ALA A 175 6.17 -12.11 -6.65
N ASN A 176 6.70 -11.28 -7.56
CA ASN A 176 7.89 -10.47 -7.30
C ASN A 176 7.57 -9.18 -6.52
N TYR A 177 6.40 -8.60 -6.72
CA TYR A 177 6.00 -7.32 -6.14
C TYR A 177 4.63 -7.37 -5.48
N ALA A 178 4.45 -6.54 -4.46
CA ALA A 178 3.14 -6.19 -3.92
C ALA A 178 3.08 -4.70 -3.63
N ALA A 179 2.24 -3.97 -4.36
CA ALA A 179 1.98 -2.56 -4.15
C ALA A 179 0.66 -2.38 -3.39
N GLY A 180 0.67 -1.51 -2.37
CA GLY A 180 -0.49 -1.19 -1.56
C GLY A 180 -0.67 0.30 -1.36
N LEU A 181 -1.93 0.73 -1.34
CA LEU A 181 -2.34 2.10 -1.06
C LEU A 181 -3.33 2.12 0.11
N SER A 182 -3.29 3.16 0.95
CA SER A 182 -4.30 3.38 1.99
C SER A 182 -4.44 2.16 2.92
N GLY A 183 -5.61 1.59 3.11
CA GLY A 183 -5.81 0.39 3.93
C GLY A 183 -5.00 -0.83 3.49
N ALA A 184 -4.63 -0.94 2.20
CA ALA A 184 -3.70 -1.97 1.76
C ALA A 184 -2.24 -1.67 2.15
N SER A 185 -1.87 -0.40 2.38
CA SER A 185 -0.58 -0.06 2.98
C SER A 185 -0.49 -0.56 4.43
N TRP A 186 -1.62 -0.54 5.17
CA TRP A 186 -1.68 -1.11 6.52
C TRP A 186 -1.46 -2.62 6.50
N LEU A 187 -2.09 -3.31 5.53
CA LEU A 187 -1.87 -4.75 5.32
C LEU A 187 -0.40 -5.06 5.04
N LEU A 188 0.19 -4.42 4.02
CA LEU A 188 1.57 -4.72 3.61
C LEU A 188 2.59 -4.28 4.66
N GLY A 189 2.40 -3.11 5.27
CA GLY A 189 3.29 -2.58 6.31
C GLY A 189 3.26 -3.42 7.58
N SER A 190 2.09 -3.80 8.07
CA SER A 190 1.95 -4.66 9.25
C SER A 190 2.49 -6.07 8.99
N TRP A 191 2.20 -6.64 7.82
CA TRP A 191 2.69 -7.96 7.42
C TRP A 191 4.21 -8.01 7.33
N ALA A 192 4.81 -6.99 6.70
CA ALA A 192 6.26 -6.90 6.57
C ALA A 192 6.95 -6.72 7.92
N THR A 193 6.48 -5.78 8.76
CA THR A 193 7.07 -5.51 10.08
C THR A 193 6.87 -6.66 11.08
N ALA A 194 5.87 -7.50 10.87
CA ALA A 194 5.67 -8.74 11.62
C ALA A 194 6.50 -9.93 11.09
N ASN A 195 7.45 -9.68 10.18
CA ASN A 195 8.29 -10.70 9.56
C ASN A 195 7.52 -11.69 8.67
N PHE A 196 6.48 -11.21 7.99
CA PHE A 196 5.69 -11.95 7.00
C PHE A 196 5.04 -13.25 7.55
N PRO A 197 4.28 -13.19 8.65
CA PRO A 197 3.56 -14.34 9.16
C PRO A 197 2.43 -14.76 8.22
N SER A 198 1.77 -15.90 8.48
CA SER A 198 0.50 -16.20 7.81
C SER A 198 -0.53 -15.11 8.10
N PHE A 199 -1.46 -14.85 7.18
CA PHE A 199 -2.47 -13.79 7.37
C PHE A 199 -3.42 -14.10 8.53
N THR A 200 -3.68 -15.37 8.81
CA THR A 200 -4.41 -15.80 10.01
C THR A 200 -3.66 -15.38 11.29
N SER A 201 -2.35 -15.64 11.34
CA SER A 201 -1.52 -15.23 12.48
C SER A 201 -1.45 -13.70 12.59
N LEU A 202 -1.30 -12.98 11.47
CA LEU A 202 -1.29 -11.53 11.45
C LEU A 202 -2.57 -10.95 12.08
N ASN A 203 -3.75 -11.48 11.69
CA ASN A 203 -5.02 -11.07 12.26
C ASN A 203 -5.14 -11.41 13.75
N GLN A 204 -4.70 -12.60 14.16
CA GLN A 204 -4.88 -13.06 15.55
C GLN A 204 -3.89 -12.46 16.54
N THR A 205 -2.67 -12.10 16.10
CA THR A 205 -1.59 -11.73 17.01
C THR A 205 -1.11 -10.29 16.87
N VAL A 206 -1.39 -9.63 15.74
CA VAL A 206 -0.91 -8.27 15.45
C VAL A 206 -2.05 -7.27 15.38
N TRP A 207 -3.07 -7.57 14.58
CA TRP A 207 -4.18 -6.64 14.36
C TRP A 207 -5.12 -6.56 15.54
N LYS A 208 -5.58 -5.34 15.85
CA LYS A 208 -6.48 -5.03 16.96
C LYS A 208 -7.74 -4.33 16.45
N LEU A 209 -8.29 -4.79 15.33
CA LEU A 209 -9.43 -4.17 14.66
C LEU A 209 -10.78 -4.38 15.38
N THR A 210 -10.81 -5.19 16.44
CA THR A 210 -12.00 -5.36 17.29
C THR A 210 -12.07 -4.37 18.43
N GLN A 211 -11.01 -3.57 18.67
CA GLN A 211 -11.01 -2.57 19.74
C GLN A 211 -12.01 -1.45 19.43
N PRO A 212 -12.75 -0.99 20.45
CA PRO A 212 -13.71 0.08 20.23
C PRO A 212 -13.03 1.37 19.78
N ASP A 213 -13.52 1.97 18.71
CA ASP A 213 -13.23 3.35 18.32
C ASP A 213 -14.04 4.33 19.17
N ALA A 214 -14.41 3.96 20.39
CA ALA A 214 -15.36 4.70 21.21
C ALA A 214 -14.85 6.11 21.53
N ILE A 215 -15.19 7.04 20.68
CA ILE A 215 -14.90 8.49 20.75
C ILE A 215 -15.39 9.12 22.07
N TYR A 216 -16.22 8.43 22.82
CA TYR A 216 -16.81 8.86 24.08
C TYR A 216 -16.18 8.26 25.33
N ASP A 217 -15.11 7.46 25.19
CA ASP A 217 -14.42 6.83 26.32
C ASP A 217 -13.22 7.67 26.79
N ILE A 218 -13.06 7.79 28.10
CA ILE A 218 -11.87 8.40 28.76
C ILE A 218 -10.57 7.71 28.31
N ALA A 219 -10.62 6.43 27.93
CA ALA A 219 -9.50 5.70 27.39
C ALA A 219 -8.98 6.31 26.08
N ILE A 220 -9.85 6.81 25.21
CA ILE A 220 -9.47 7.47 23.95
C ILE A 220 -8.83 8.83 24.19
N LEU A 221 -9.32 9.62 25.13
CA LEU A 221 -8.67 10.89 25.47
C LEU A 221 -7.23 10.65 25.94
N LYS A 222 -7.01 9.58 26.70
CA LYS A 222 -5.65 9.15 27.09
C LYS A 222 -4.84 8.67 25.89
N GLN A 223 -5.44 7.97 24.95
CA GLN A 223 -4.77 7.53 23.72
C GLN A 223 -4.37 8.72 22.87
N ILE A 224 -5.29 9.63 22.54
CA ILE A 224 -5.02 10.86 21.78
C ILE A 224 -3.88 11.66 22.46
N HIS A 225 -3.89 11.76 23.79
CA HIS A 225 -2.81 12.45 24.51
C HIS A 225 -1.45 11.76 24.31
N ARG A 226 -1.39 10.43 24.32
CA ARG A 226 -0.15 9.67 24.07
C ARG A 226 0.33 9.89 22.64
N ASP A 227 -0.57 9.84 21.68
CA ASP A 227 -0.29 9.96 20.25
C ASP A 227 0.27 11.34 19.90
N LEU A 228 -0.35 12.37 20.45
CA LEU A 228 0.12 13.75 20.31
C LEU A 228 1.47 13.98 21.00
N LYS A 229 1.68 13.37 22.16
CA LYS A 229 2.99 13.41 22.84
C LYS A 229 4.06 12.71 21.99
N THR A 230 3.74 11.60 21.34
CA THR A 230 4.67 10.90 20.46
C THR A 230 4.96 11.73 19.20
N ALA A 231 3.94 12.30 18.56
CA ALA A 231 4.12 13.21 17.44
C ALA A 231 4.97 14.44 17.81
N SER A 232 4.82 14.98 19.01
CA SER A 232 5.62 16.12 19.51
C SER A 232 7.12 15.82 19.61
N GLN A 233 7.54 14.56 19.73
CA GLN A 233 8.96 14.18 19.73
C GLN A 233 9.63 14.54 18.40
N LYS A 234 8.93 14.33 17.28
CA LYS A 234 9.40 14.70 15.93
C LYS A 234 9.54 16.22 15.79
N ALA A 235 8.55 16.98 16.31
CA ALA A 235 8.60 18.45 16.32
C ALA A 235 9.76 18.98 17.18
N MET A 236 9.99 18.40 18.37
CA MET A 236 11.12 18.77 19.24
C MET A 236 12.49 18.46 18.62
N ALA A 237 12.56 17.47 17.74
CA ALA A 237 13.75 17.17 16.96
C ALA A 237 13.96 18.12 15.76
N GLY A 238 13.05 19.11 15.58
CA GLY A 238 13.16 20.16 14.55
C GLY A 238 12.65 19.71 13.19
N PHE A 239 11.71 18.76 13.15
CA PHE A 239 11.06 18.31 11.92
C PHE A 239 9.60 18.78 11.83
N PRO A 240 9.07 19.02 10.62
CA PRO A 240 7.68 19.35 10.46
C PRO A 240 6.77 18.20 10.92
N VAL A 241 5.64 18.55 11.49
CA VAL A 241 4.59 17.62 11.90
C VAL A 241 3.22 18.10 11.41
N SER A 242 2.32 17.17 11.18
CA SER A 242 0.95 17.41 10.75
C SER A 242 -0.02 16.47 11.46
N ILE A 243 -1.32 16.54 11.10
CA ILE A 243 -2.33 15.58 11.57
C ILE A 243 -1.92 14.13 11.25
N VAL A 244 -1.17 13.91 10.17
CA VAL A 244 -0.73 12.59 9.74
C VAL A 244 0.21 11.93 10.75
N ASP A 245 1.00 12.71 11.50
CA ASP A 245 1.85 12.17 12.56
C ASP A 245 1.03 11.60 13.73
N ALA A 246 -0.12 12.19 14.06
CA ALA A 246 -1.04 11.65 15.05
C ALA A 246 -1.81 10.43 14.49
N TRP A 247 -2.23 10.50 13.23
CA TRP A 247 -2.84 9.38 12.51
C TRP A 247 -1.92 8.17 12.44
N ALA A 248 -0.61 8.39 12.27
CA ALA A 248 0.40 7.34 12.29
C ALA A 248 0.40 6.53 13.60
N GLN A 249 0.21 7.20 14.74
CA GLN A 249 0.17 6.53 16.04
C GLN A 249 -1.08 5.66 16.16
N LEU A 250 -2.23 6.15 15.72
CA LEU A 250 -3.48 5.39 15.75
C LEU A 250 -3.36 4.13 14.87
N ILE A 251 -2.82 4.24 13.66
CA ILE A 251 -2.60 3.09 12.78
C ILE A 251 -1.67 2.07 13.42
N VAL A 252 -0.56 2.54 14.02
CA VAL A 252 0.41 1.67 14.70
C VAL A 252 -0.25 0.88 15.82
N ASP A 253 -1.07 1.52 16.64
CA ASP A 253 -1.74 0.88 17.77
C ASP A 253 -2.70 -0.24 17.32
N HIS A 254 -3.27 -0.14 16.10
CA HIS A 254 -4.20 -1.12 15.55
C HIS A 254 -3.54 -2.19 14.67
N THR A 255 -2.37 -1.89 14.08
CA THR A 255 -1.82 -2.72 13.00
C THR A 255 -0.37 -3.17 13.20
N ILE A 256 0.36 -2.66 14.19
CA ILE A 256 1.73 -3.08 14.49
C ILE A 256 1.80 -3.66 15.90
N ASN A 257 2.58 -4.71 16.07
CA ASN A 257 2.77 -5.30 17.39
C ASN A 257 3.45 -4.29 18.34
N THR A 258 2.73 -3.88 19.38
CA THR A 258 3.12 -2.81 20.31
C THR A 258 4.02 -3.26 21.45
N THR A 259 4.46 -4.51 21.50
CA THR A 259 5.23 -5.04 22.64
C THR A 259 6.56 -4.33 22.85
N HIS A 260 7.18 -3.75 21.79
CA HIS A 260 8.44 -3.01 21.91
C HIS A 260 8.56 -1.91 20.85
N HIS A 261 8.36 -0.65 21.25
CA HIS A 261 8.68 0.53 20.43
C HIS A 261 8.08 0.54 19.02
N ALA A 262 6.82 0.14 18.85
CA ALA A 262 6.14 0.03 17.55
C ALA A 262 6.26 1.32 16.70
N ASN A 263 6.28 2.49 17.34
CA ASN A 263 6.42 3.79 16.69
C ASN A 263 7.82 4.05 16.09
N ALA A 264 8.81 3.24 16.49
CA ALA A 264 10.18 3.34 16.03
C ALA A 264 10.54 2.32 14.94
N VAL A 265 9.61 1.45 14.53
CA VAL A 265 9.85 0.46 13.46
C VAL A 265 9.98 1.17 12.13
N LEU A 266 11.05 0.89 11.40
CA LEU A 266 11.41 1.57 10.15
C LEU A 266 11.10 0.70 8.93
N LEU A 267 10.66 1.33 7.83
CA LEU A 267 10.51 0.63 6.55
C LEU A 267 11.85 0.07 6.06
N SER A 268 12.94 0.84 6.19
CA SER A 268 14.27 0.38 5.79
C SER A 268 14.74 -0.86 6.56
N SER A 269 14.23 -1.11 7.76
CA SER A 269 14.58 -2.27 8.56
C SER A 269 13.95 -3.59 8.08
N VAL A 270 12.92 -3.52 7.23
CA VAL A 270 12.26 -4.70 6.66
C VAL A 270 13.25 -5.59 5.90
N LYS A 271 14.23 -4.99 5.22
CA LYS A 271 15.27 -5.74 4.47
C LYS A 271 16.16 -6.61 5.37
N ASP A 272 16.22 -6.31 6.67
CA ASP A 272 17.02 -7.05 7.63
C ASP A 272 16.29 -8.27 8.22
N LEU A 273 14.98 -8.35 8.05
CA LEU A 273 14.15 -9.42 8.57
C LEU A 273 14.38 -10.75 7.85
N PRO A 274 14.33 -11.89 8.56
CA PRO A 274 14.48 -13.22 7.97
C PRO A 274 13.50 -13.51 6.84
N GLY A 275 12.23 -13.12 7.00
CA GLY A 275 11.18 -13.29 5.98
C GLY A 275 11.51 -12.58 4.67
N PHE A 276 12.04 -11.34 4.74
CA PHE A 276 12.51 -10.62 3.56
C PHE A 276 13.76 -11.27 2.95
N LYS A 277 14.76 -11.60 3.76
CA LYS A 277 16.01 -12.26 3.32
C LYS A 277 15.78 -13.63 2.71
N SER A 278 14.72 -14.32 3.12
CA SER A 278 14.34 -15.61 2.54
C SER A 278 13.88 -15.52 1.09
N ARG A 279 13.45 -14.33 0.64
CA ARG A 279 12.78 -14.08 -0.66
C ARG A 279 11.41 -14.78 -0.76
N TYR A 280 10.83 -15.14 0.37
CA TYR A 280 9.52 -15.78 0.44
C TYR A 280 8.40 -14.80 0.04
N ALA A 281 8.41 -13.61 0.60
CA ALA A 281 7.42 -12.57 0.31
C ALA A 281 7.69 -11.84 -1.02
N PRO A 282 6.73 -11.16 -1.64
CA PRO A 282 6.99 -10.17 -2.68
C PRO A 282 7.72 -8.94 -2.12
N PHE A 283 8.43 -8.21 -2.98
CA PHE A 283 8.99 -6.90 -2.66
C PHE A 283 7.85 -5.89 -2.48
N ILE A 284 7.76 -5.28 -1.30
CA ILE A 284 6.65 -4.39 -0.97
C ILE A 284 6.87 -2.97 -1.46
N ILE A 285 5.80 -2.34 -1.95
CA ILE A 285 5.75 -0.95 -2.39
C ILE A 285 4.52 -0.30 -1.73
N ILE A 286 4.71 0.82 -1.07
CA ILE A 286 3.61 1.64 -0.54
C ILE A 286 3.59 2.95 -1.31
N THR A 287 2.39 3.42 -1.73
CA THR A 287 2.27 4.63 -2.55
C THR A 287 1.52 5.75 -1.85
N ALA A 288 1.86 6.98 -2.22
CA ALA A 288 1.14 8.19 -1.89
C ALA A 288 1.28 9.19 -3.05
N THR A 289 0.42 10.18 -3.14
CA THR A 289 0.46 11.20 -4.20
C THR A 289 0.77 12.57 -3.62
N SER A 290 1.58 13.36 -4.31
CA SER A 290 1.83 14.74 -3.89
C SER A 290 0.63 15.63 -4.18
N ARG A 291 0.42 16.58 -3.29
CA ARG A 291 -0.44 17.73 -3.49
C ARG A 291 0.44 18.96 -3.68
N GLU A 292 0.19 19.74 -4.70
CA GLU A 292 0.92 20.99 -4.87
C GLU A 292 0.57 21.97 -3.75
N ASN A 293 1.59 22.66 -3.24
CA ASN A 293 1.41 23.66 -2.20
C ASN A 293 0.43 24.75 -2.65
N GLY A 294 -0.61 24.99 -1.85
CA GLY A 294 -1.65 25.99 -2.13
C GLY A 294 -2.73 25.56 -3.12
N LYS A 295 -2.70 24.36 -3.69
CA LYS A 295 -3.81 23.83 -4.49
C LYS A 295 -4.76 22.99 -3.63
N GLU A 296 -6.07 23.21 -3.82
CA GLU A 296 -7.09 22.48 -3.06
C GLU A 296 -7.35 21.07 -3.60
N GLU A 297 -7.24 20.87 -4.91
CA GLU A 297 -7.57 19.60 -5.57
C GLU A 297 -6.33 18.82 -5.98
N MET A 298 -6.39 17.51 -5.81
CA MET A 298 -5.45 16.56 -6.37
C MET A 298 -5.99 16.04 -7.71
N THR A 299 -5.12 15.93 -8.70
CA THR A 299 -5.44 15.46 -10.04
C THR A 299 -4.62 14.24 -10.41
N LEU A 300 -4.95 13.61 -11.54
CA LEU A 300 -4.19 12.48 -12.07
C LEU A 300 -2.75 12.86 -12.48
N ASP A 301 -2.49 14.15 -12.72
CA ASP A 301 -1.17 14.65 -13.11
C ASP A 301 -0.22 14.84 -11.91
N ASN A 302 -0.74 14.78 -10.68
CA ASN A 302 0.11 14.86 -9.51
C ASN A 302 1.06 13.66 -9.43
N PRO A 303 2.36 13.90 -9.09
CA PRO A 303 3.34 12.83 -8.92
C PRO A 303 2.94 11.81 -7.85
N VAL A 304 2.91 10.53 -8.24
CA VAL A 304 2.78 9.41 -7.31
C VAL A 304 4.17 9.04 -6.82
N TYR A 305 4.37 9.06 -5.51
CA TYR A 305 5.58 8.62 -4.84
C TYR A 305 5.43 7.20 -4.34
N GLU A 306 6.54 6.47 -4.34
CA GLU A 306 6.64 5.13 -3.77
C GLU A 306 7.64 5.09 -2.62
N PHE A 307 7.28 4.29 -1.62
CA PHE A 307 8.13 3.92 -0.49
C PHE A 307 8.40 2.43 -0.57
N THR A 308 9.66 2.06 -0.64
CA THR A 308 10.13 0.68 -0.62
C THR A 308 11.14 0.47 0.50
N PRO A 309 11.49 -0.75 0.88
CA PRO A 309 12.57 -0.98 1.85
C PRO A 309 13.94 -0.41 1.44
N GLU A 310 14.13 -0.11 0.15
CA GLU A 310 15.37 0.41 -0.41
C GLU A 310 15.32 1.91 -0.66
N GLU A 311 14.26 2.42 -1.30
CA GLU A 311 14.19 3.78 -1.80
C GLU A 311 12.84 4.45 -1.56
N PHE A 312 12.87 5.78 -1.53
CA PHE A 312 11.73 6.69 -1.67
C PHE A 312 11.92 7.53 -2.93
N GLY A 313 10.88 7.68 -3.74
CA GLY A 313 10.94 8.53 -4.92
C GLY A 313 9.72 8.42 -5.81
N THR A 314 9.85 8.91 -7.02
CA THR A 314 8.77 8.89 -8.02
C THR A 314 9.30 8.60 -9.41
N TRP A 315 8.52 7.85 -10.18
CA TRP A 315 8.71 7.61 -11.61
C TRP A 315 8.01 8.67 -12.48
N HIS A 316 7.53 9.74 -11.87
CA HIS A 316 6.83 10.79 -12.62
C HIS A 316 7.79 11.41 -13.66
N PRO A 317 7.36 11.55 -14.95
CA PRO A 317 8.25 12.01 -16.04
C PRO A 317 8.95 13.34 -15.77
N SER A 318 8.31 14.26 -15.05
CA SER A 318 8.90 15.57 -14.73
C SER A 318 10.03 15.52 -13.70
N LEU A 319 10.21 14.41 -12.97
CA LEU A 319 11.26 14.30 -11.95
C LEU A 319 12.08 13.01 -12.09
N ASN A 320 11.45 11.85 -12.05
CA ASN A 320 12.06 10.52 -12.09
C ASN A 320 13.30 10.40 -11.19
N ALA A 321 13.10 10.57 -9.88
CA ALA A 321 14.19 10.62 -8.91
C ALA A 321 13.87 9.83 -7.63
N PHE A 322 14.94 9.28 -7.03
CA PHE A 322 14.87 8.43 -5.84
C PHE A 322 16.03 8.74 -4.88
N ILE A 323 15.78 8.51 -3.59
CA ILE A 323 16.80 8.52 -2.53
C ILE A 323 16.70 7.21 -1.71
N PRO A 324 17.79 6.73 -1.09
CA PRO A 324 17.69 5.64 -0.12
C PRO A 324 16.70 6.02 1.00
N VAL A 325 15.70 5.19 1.22
CA VAL A 325 14.59 5.49 2.14
C VAL A 325 15.08 5.77 3.57
N GLN A 326 16.16 5.14 4.00
CA GLN A 326 16.78 5.35 5.32
C GLN A 326 17.27 6.79 5.55
N PHE A 327 17.40 7.60 4.50
CA PHE A 327 17.79 9.01 4.57
C PHE A 327 16.64 9.97 4.27
N LEU A 328 15.41 9.47 4.26
CA LEU A 328 14.21 10.30 4.15
C LEU A 328 14.21 11.39 5.24
N GLY A 329 13.79 12.60 4.89
CA GLY A 329 13.85 13.76 5.77
C GLY A 329 15.16 14.54 5.72
N THR A 330 16.17 14.07 4.96
CA THR A 330 17.40 14.83 4.71
C THR A 330 17.13 15.96 3.72
N LYS A 331 17.55 17.17 4.05
CA LYS A 331 17.49 18.31 3.14
C LYS A 331 18.54 18.15 2.03
N ILE A 332 18.09 18.09 0.81
CA ILE A 332 18.93 17.98 -0.40
C ILE A 332 18.47 19.07 -1.36
N ASN A 333 19.39 19.80 -1.95
CA ASN A 333 19.10 20.81 -2.96
C ASN A 333 19.96 20.55 -4.20
N GLN A 334 19.36 20.51 -5.39
CA GLN A 334 20.02 20.19 -6.65
C GLN A 334 20.87 18.91 -6.58
N GLY A 335 20.36 17.89 -5.86
CA GLY A 335 21.05 16.61 -5.66
C GLY A 335 22.23 16.64 -4.68
N GLN A 336 22.51 17.77 -4.04
CA GLN A 336 23.62 17.97 -3.13
C GLN A 336 23.15 18.24 -1.71
N ILE A 337 23.89 17.71 -0.75
CA ILE A 337 23.73 18.04 0.67
C ILE A 337 24.61 19.26 0.95
N SER A 338 24.04 20.29 1.58
CA SER A 338 24.80 21.49 1.93
C SER A 338 26.01 21.16 2.81
N ARG A 339 27.13 21.85 2.57
CA ARG A 339 28.37 21.62 3.34
C ARG A 339 28.13 21.86 4.82
N GLY A 340 28.41 20.85 5.62
CA GLY A 340 28.20 20.90 7.09
C GLY A 340 26.83 20.35 7.53
N ASP A 341 25.90 20.09 6.63
CA ASP A 341 24.63 19.45 6.95
C ASP A 341 24.82 17.95 7.27
N ARG A 342 23.87 17.42 8.00
CA ARG A 342 23.84 16.04 8.43
C ARG A 342 22.63 15.32 7.86
N CYS A 343 22.82 14.08 7.46
CA CYS A 343 21.74 13.21 7.04
C CYS A 343 20.78 12.88 8.18
N VAL A 344 19.53 12.78 7.84
CA VAL A 344 18.46 12.35 8.73
C VAL A 344 18.30 10.84 8.62
N VAL A 345 18.06 10.17 9.73
CA VAL A 345 17.75 8.74 9.80
C VAL A 345 16.60 8.52 10.77
N GLY A 346 15.76 7.51 10.50
CA GLY A 346 14.60 7.19 11.33
C GLY A 346 13.39 8.09 11.08
N PHE A 347 13.34 8.80 9.95
CA PHE A 347 12.16 9.56 9.54
C PHE A 347 11.07 8.65 8.94
N GLU A 348 11.50 7.56 8.30
CA GLU A 348 10.69 6.58 7.58
C GLU A 348 10.07 5.53 8.50
N SER A 349 9.48 5.96 9.64
CA SER A 349 8.75 5.00 10.48
C SER A 349 7.60 4.38 9.68
N MET A 350 7.37 3.07 9.83
CA MET A 350 6.33 2.36 9.10
C MET A 350 4.94 2.98 9.37
N GLY A 351 4.69 3.40 10.61
CA GLY A 351 3.44 4.09 10.96
C GLY A 351 3.25 5.38 10.16
N PHE A 352 4.30 6.22 10.04
CA PHE A 352 4.22 7.45 9.26
C PHE A 352 3.98 7.18 7.76
N ILE A 353 4.61 6.16 7.21
CA ILE A 353 4.45 5.80 5.79
C ILE A 353 3.03 5.27 5.52
N MET A 354 2.50 4.39 6.37
CA MET A 354 1.13 3.89 6.27
C MET A 354 0.11 5.03 6.43
N ALA A 355 0.37 5.96 7.35
CA ALA A 355 -0.47 7.14 7.57
C ALA A 355 -0.43 8.10 6.38
N THR A 356 0.75 8.32 5.78
CA THR A 356 0.90 9.13 4.56
C THR A 356 0.09 8.55 3.41
N SER A 357 0.18 7.23 3.21
CA SER A 357 -0.55 6.50 2.18
C SER A 357 -2.07 6.48 2.39
N SER A 358 -2.55 6.68 3.61
CA SER A 358 -3.98 6.62 3.97
C SER A 358 -4.54 7.94 4.49
N ASN A 359 -3.86 9.02 4.21
CA ASN A 359 -4.28 10.36 4.60
C ASN A 359 -5.37 10.90 3.67
N ILE A 360 -6.61 10.88 4.14
CA ILE A 360 -7.79 11.44 3.44
C ILE A 360 -8.26 12.78 4.05
N PHE A 361 -7.50 13.38 4.98
CA PHE A 361 -7.90 14.62 5.67
C PHE A 361 -7.81 15.85 4.78
N SER A 362 -7.07 15.78 3.68
CA SER A 362 -6.88 16.86 2.70
C SER A 362 -8.10 17.06 1.77
N THR A 363 -9.26 16.55 2.09
CA THR A 363 -10.46 16.80 1.29
C THR A 363 -10.96 18.21 1.49
N SER A 364 -11.27 18.92 0.39
CA SER A 364 -11.86 20.27 0.43
C SER A 364 -13.26 20.30 1.04
N GLU A 365 -13.93 19.18 1.15
CA GLU A 365 -15.23 19.03 1.79
C GLU A 365 -15.04 18.68 3.28
N LYS A 366 -14.87 19.68 4.14
CA LYS A 366 -15.09 19.54 5.58
C LYS A 366 -16.57 19.27 5.78
N THR A 367 -16.94 18.00 5.85
CA THR A 367 -18.32 17.61 6.13
C THR A 367 -18.60 17.72 7.63
N SER A 368 -19.85 18.04 8.00
CA SER A 368 -20.33 17.97 9.39
C SER A 368 -20.18 16.58 10.04
N ASP A 369 -19.76 15.61 9.26
CA ASP A 369 -19.59 14.21 9.61
C ASP A 369 -18.13 13.83 9.91
N ASP A 370 -17.20 14.81 9.95
CA ASP A 370 -15.81 14.53 10.34
C ASP A 370 -15.79 13.95 11.76
N PRO A 371 -15.03 12.86 12.00
CA PRO A 371 -14.95 12.29 13.32
C PRO A 371 -14.52 13.35 14.36
N ILE A 372 -15.16 13.37 15.51
CA ILE A 372 -14.87 14.37 16.59
C ILE A 372 -13.38 14.35 16.95
N TRP A 373 -12.71 13.20 16.86
CA TRP A 373 -11.27 13.10 17.11
C TRP A 373 -10.44 13.88 16.07
N ALA A 374 -10.85 13.92 14.80
CA ALA A 374 -10.17 14.69 13.76
C ALA A 374 -10.26 16.19 14.09
N ALA A 375 -11.45 16.68 14.48
CA ALA A 375 -11.64 18.06 14.92
C ALA A 375 -10.82 18.42 16.18
N LEU A 376 -10.68 17.48 17.13
CA LEU A 376 -9.84 17.66 18.32
C LEU A 376 -8.36 17.70 17.98
N ILE A 377 -7.91 16.81 17.11
CA ILE A 377 -6.52 16.78 16.62
C ILE A 377 -6.23 18.06 15.84
N HIS A 378 -7.12 18.51 14.95
CA HIS A 378 -6.98 19.78 14.24
C HIS A 378 -6.83 20.96 15.19
N LYS A 379 -7.69 21.07 16.21
CA LYS A 379 -7.57 22.14 17.22
C LYS A 379 -6.26 22.09 17.97
N PHE A 380 -5.79 20.90 18.31
CA PHE A 380 -4.53 20.74 19.03
C PHE A 380 -3.32 21.06 18.12
N MET A 381 -3.33 20.59 16.89
CA MET A 381 -2.25 20.86 15.93
C MET A 381 -2.20 22.35 15.57
N ASN A 382 -3.34 23.02 15.39
CA ASN A 382 -3.43 24.48 15.26
C ASN A 382 -2.76 25.21 16.40
N PHE A 383 -2.96 24.73 17.62
CA PHE A 383 -2.35 25.32 18.80
C PHE A 383 -0.82 25.11 18.84
N MET A 384 -0.35 23.92 18.41
CA MET A 384 1.08 23.54 18.49
C MET A 384 1.93 24.14 17.37
N THR A 385 1.41 24.21 16.14
CA THR A 385 2.22 24.53 14.95
C THR A 385 1.85 25.86 14.31
N ARG A 386 0.75 26.50 14.69
CA ARG A 386 0.16 27.69 14.05
C ARG A 386 -0.22 27.52 12.57
N ASN A 387 0.10 26.39 11.98
CA ASN A 387 -0.25 26.00 10.62
C ASN A 387 -0.93 24.65 10.66
N VAL A 388 -2.10 24.53 10.04
CA VAL A 388 -2.78 23.25 9.86
C VAL A 388 -2.42 22.73 8.50
N TYR A 389 -1.62 21.69 8.49
CA TYR A 389 -1.39 20.90 7.29
C TYR A 389 -2.16 19.58 7.42
N ASP A 390 -2.99 19.33 6.45
CA ASP A 390 -3.76 18.08 6.35
C ASP A 390 -2.97 16.98 5.62
N GLU A 391 -1.79 17.30 5.08
CA GLU A 391 -0.91 16.40 4.36
C GLU A 391 0.25 15.90 5.25
N ALA A 392 0.83 14.77 4.85
CA ALA A 392 2.13 14.36 5.38
C ALA A 392 3.22 15.29 4.87
N ILE A 393 4.00 15.87 5.77
CA ILE A 393 5.07 16.80 5.43
C ILE A 393 6.40 16.07 5.46
N ILE A 394 7.07 16.03 4.32
CA ILE A 394 8.40 15.42 4.15
C ILE A 394 9.35 16.48 3.64
N PRO A 395 10.50 16.78 4.31
CA PRO A 395 11.54 17.63 3.73
C PRO A 395 11.88 17.15 2.31
N ASN A 396 11.79 18.06 1.33
CA ASN A 396 11.89 17.70 -0.08
C ASN A 396 13.34 17.31 -0.45
N PRO A 397 13.62 16.03 -0.75
CA PRO A 397 14.95 15.62 -1.14
C PRO A 397 15.25 15.89 -2.61
N PHE A 398 14.27 16.40 -3.36
CA PHE A 398 14.33 16.66 -4.79
C PHE A 398 14.25 18.16 -5.12
N GLN A 399 14.38 19.02 -4.11
CA GLN A 399 14.39 20.46 -4.30
C GLN A 399 15.45 20.89 -5.30
N GLY A 400 15.10 21.78 -6.21
CA GLY A 400 15.97 22.27 -7.28
C GLY A 400 16.24 21.26 -8.39
N LEU A 401 15.76 20.01 -8.28
CA LEU A 401 15.73 19.04 -9.36
C LEU A 401 14.45 19.25 -10.16
N GLY A 402 14.51 18.99 -11.42
CA GLY A 402 13.37 19.05 -12.32
C GLY A 402 13.93 19.06 -13.71
N LEU A 403 13.74 17.96 -14.39
CA LEU A 403 13.99 17.90 -15.81
C LEU A 403 12.69 18.28 -16.48
N GLY A 404 12.72 19.30 -17.31
CA GLY A 404 11.66 19.55 -18.26
C GLY A 404 11.64 18.43 -19.29
N PHE A 405 11.04 17.31 -18.97
CA PHE A 405 10.60 16.37 -19.98
C PHE A 405 9.25 16.86 -20.47
N GLY A 406 9.23 17.73 -21.47
CA GLY A 406 8.07 18.00 -22.31
C GLY A 406 6.77 18.45 -21.65
N LEU A 407 6.66 18.39 -20.33
CA LEU A 407 5.49 18.85 -19.58
C LEU A 407 5.56 20.36 -19.41
N ASP A 408 4.57 21.07 -19.90
CA ASP A 408 4.39 22.50 -19.64
C ASP A 408 4.35 22.72 -18.12
N GLY A 409 5.46 23.24 -17.55
CA GLY A 409 5.57 23.56 -16.13
C GLY A 409 6.62 22.79 -15.33
N GLY A 410 7.16 21.67 -15.82
CA GLY A 410 8.21 20.91 -15.13
C GLY A 410 7.72 20.19 -13.87
N TYR A 411 8.62 19.95 -12.90
CA TYR A 411 8.29 19.30 -11.63
C TYR A 411 7.59 20.28 -10.67
N PRO A 412 6.33 20.02 -10.25
CA PRO A 412 5.52 21.00 -9.52
C PRO A 412 6.13 21.46 -8.19
N SER A 413 6.78 20.56 -7.45
CA SER A 413 7.40 20.86 -6.15
C SER A 413 8.89 21.17 -6.23
N LYS A 414 9.38 21.64 -7.39
CA LYS A 414 10.80 21.91 -7.61
C LYS A 414 11.38 22.91 -6.60
N ASP A 415 10.65 23.95 -6.30
CA ASP A 415 11.12 25.05 -5.44
C ASP A 415 10.63 24.90 -3.98
N ASP A 416 9.78 23.91 -3.70
CA ASP A 416 9.22 23.67 -2.36
C ASP A 416 10.29 23.06 -1.43
N GLU A 417 10.40 23.58 -0.20
CA GLU A 417 11.25 23.01 0.85
C GLU A 417 10.69 21.66 1.37
N ASN A 418 9.41 21.43 1.22
CA ASN A 418 8.73 20.23 1.68
C ASN A 418 7.84 19.64 0.59
N LEU A 419 7.72 18.31 0.58
CA LEU A 419 6.69 17.59 -0.14
C LEU A 419 5.47 17.45 0.78
N TYR A 420 4.29 17.59 0.19
CA TYR A 420 3.00 17.39 0.83
C TYR A 420 2.32 16.18 0.22
N LEU A 421 2.23 15.07 0.97
CA LEU A 421 1.74 13.80 0.46
C LEU A 421 0.42 13.40 1.12
N ALA A 422 -0.45 12.79 0.33
CA ALA A 422 -1.74 12.28 0.76
C ALA A 422 -2.11 10.96 0.05
N ASP A 423 -3.25 10.40 0.41
CA ASP A 423 -3.81 9.19 -0.21
C ASP A 423 -4.10 9.44 -1.70
N SER A 424 -3.58 8.60 -2.59
CA SER A 424 -3.80 8.70 -4.05
C SER A 424 -5.29 8.55 -4.44
N SER A 425 -6.14 8.02 -3.58
CA SER A 425 -7.58 7.97 -3.84
C SER A 425 -8.21 9.36 -4.02
N LEU A 426 -7.58 10.41 -3.48
CA LEU A 426 -8.01 11.80 -3.64
C LEU A 426 -7.85 12.30 -5.09
N SER A 427 -6.93 11.74 -5.86
CA SER A 427 -6.80 11.99 -7.31
C SER A 427 -7.66 11.05 -8.16
N GLY A 428 -8.29 10.03 -7.54
CA GLY A 428 -9.08 8.99 -8.21
C GLY A 428 -8.32 7.67 -8.43
N GLU A 429 -7.00 7.63 -8.27
CA GLU A 429 -6.18 6.42 -8.39
C GLU A 429 -6.15 5.64 -7.07
N THR A 430 -7.16 4.83 -6.82
CA THR A 430 -7.22 4.02 -5.59
C THR A 430 -6.43 2.72 -5.70
N ILE A 431 -6.11 2.26 -6.90
CA ILE A 431 -5.31 1.05 -7.14
C ILE A 431 -3.88 1.46 -7.47
N PRO A 432 -2.85 1.00 -6.75
CA PRO A 432 -1.45 1.41 -6.95
C PRO A 432 -0.81 0.71 -8.15
N LEU A 433 -1.29 0.99 -9.37
CA LEU A 433 -0.77 0.40 -10.60
C LEU A 433 0.49 1.12 -11.09
N TRP A 434 0.60 2.42 -10.85
CA TRP A 434 1.69 3.25 -11.36
C TRP A 434 3.10 2.66 -11.12
N PRO A 435 3.49 2.23 -9.91
CA PRO A 435 4.81 1.64 -9.71
C PRO A 435 5.00 0.31 -10.46
N LEU A 436 3.95 -0.45 -10.71
CA LEU A 436 4.04 -1.79 -11.32
C LEU A 436 4.06 -1.78 -12.84
N ILE A 437 3.57 -0.71 -13.47
CA ILE A 437 3.63 -0.56 -14.93
C ILE A 437 4.94 0.05 -15.43
N GLN A 438 5.89 0.32 -14.52
CA GLN A 438 7.18 0.92 -14.88
C GLN A 438 7.98 -0.01 -15.79
N PRO A 439 8.46 0.47 -16.96
CA PRO A 439 9.22 -0.36 -17.91
C PRO A 439 10.46 -0.99 -17.28
N SER A 440 11.12 -0.30 -16.34
CA SER A 440 12.27 -0.84 -15.60
C SER A 440 11.95 -2.07 -14.77
N ARG A 441 10.72 -2.23 -14.29
CA ARG A 441 10.25 -3.43 -13.57
C ARG A 441 9.82 -4.54 -14.50
N ASN A 442 9.39 -4.22 -15.72
CA ASN A 442 9.07 -5.16 -16.80
C ASN A 442 8.17 -6.33 -16.36
N LEU A 443 7.01 -6.02 -15.77
CA LEU A 443 6.06 -7.04 -15.33
C LEU A 443 5.30 -7.64 -16.51
N ASP A 444 5.04 -8.94 -16.44
CA ASP A 444 4.22 -9.71 -17.39
C ASP A 444 2.74 -9.62 -17.06
N ALA A 445 2.43 -9.67 -15.75
CA ALA A 445 1.07 -9.62 -15.26
C ALA A 445 0.98 -8.85 -13.93
N ILE A 446 -0.19 -8.30 -13.65
CA ILE A 446 -0.51 -7.65 -12.38
C ILE A 446 -1.86 -8.18 -11.89
N ILE A 447 -1.88 -8.86 -10.75
CA ILE A 447 -3.11 -9.22 -10.07
C ILE A 447 -3.62 -7.96 -9.38
N THR A 448 -4.71 -7.41 -9.90
CA THR A 448 -5.24 -6.10 -9.55
C THR A 448 -6.47 -6.27 -8.66
N VAL A 449 -6.28 -6.09 -7.36
CA VAL A 449 -7.34 -6.19 -6.36
C VAL A 449 -8.00 -4.83 -6.18
N ASP A 450 -9.30 -4.74 -6.48
CA ASP A 450 -10.06 -3.51 -6.35
C ASP A 450 -11.10 -3.63 -5.21
N SER A 451 -10.83 -3.00 -4.09
CA SER A 451 -11.75 -2.81 -2.96
C SER A 451 -12.13 -1.34 -2.78
N SER A 452 -11.94 -0.52 -3.82
CA SER A 452 -12.26 0.91 -3.78
C SER A 452 -13.77 1.15 -3.62
N ASN A 453 -14.12 2.33 -3.15
CA ASN A 453 -15.49 2.83 -3.19
C ASN A 453 -15.73 3.67 -4.45
N ARG A 454 -16.98 3.81 -4.80
CA ARG A 454 -17.41 4.73 -5.83
C ARG A 454 -17.10 6.17 -5.40
N ALA A 455 -16.27 6.86 -6.14
CA ALA A 455 -15.89 8.26 -6.10
C ALA A 455 -16.53 9.15 -5.02
N LYS A 456 -15.71 9.94 -4.38
CA LYS A 456 -15.88 10.76 -3.18
C LYS A 456 -15.97 9.92 -1.91
N PRO A 457 -15.08 10.12 -0.98
CA PRO A 457 -15.12 9.47 0.31
C PRO A 457 -16.27 10.03 1.15
N SER A 458 -17.51 9.76 0.74
CA SER A 458 -18.63 9.96 1.64
C SER A 458 -18.50 8.91 2.73
N VAL A 459 -18.31 9.39 3.93
CA VAL A 459 -18.05 8.63 5.16
C VAL A 459 -19.03 7.47 5.37
N LYS A 460 -20.23 7.54 4.81
CA LYS A 460 -21.33 6.58 5.02
C LYS A 460 -21.66 5.71 3.82
N SER A 461 -20.94 5.84 2.70
CA SER A 461 -21.28 5.08 1.49
C SER A 461 -20.86 3.61 1.59
N ARG A 462 -21.83 2.71 1.59
CA ARG A 462 -21.66 1.27 1.46
C ARG A 462 -21.78 0.88 0.00
N VAL A 463 -20.67 0.69 -0.69
CA VAL A 463 -20.68 0.35 -2.11
C VAL A 463 -19.49 -0.52 -2.49
N TYR A 464 -19.70 -1.32 -3.51
CA TYR A 464 -18.67 -2.11 -4.17
C TYR A 464 -18.03 -1.33 -5.33
N PRO A 465 -16.81 -1.69 -5.76
CA PRO A 465 -16.14 -1.05 -6.88
C PRO A 465 -16.94 -1.18 -8.19
N ASN A 466 -16.77 -0.18 -9.05
CA ASN A 466 -17.43 -0.11 -10.34
C ASN A 466 -16.48 0.14 -11.52
N GLY A 467 -15.16 0.02 -11.29
CA GLY A 467 -14.11 0.20 -12.30
C GLY A 467 -13.58 1.63 -12.43
N THR A 468 -14.13 2.61 -11.69
CA THR A 468 -13.66 4.01 -11.79
C THR A 468 -12.20 4.18 -11.43
N SER A 469 -11.69 3.46 -10.42
CA SER A 469 -10.28 3.51 -10.03
C SER A 469 -9.35 2.92 -11.09
N LEU A 470 -9.72 1.79 -11.70
CA LEU A 470 -8.97 1.21 -12.81
C LEU A 470 -8.94 2.14 -14.03
N TYR A 471 -10.09 2.77 -14.31
CA TYR A 471 -10.21 3.74 -15.40
C TYR A 471 -9.41 5.02 -15.14
N ALA A 472 -9.28 5.46 -13.88
CA ALA A 472 -8.43 6.59 -13.52
C ALA A 472 -6.96 6.32 -13.88
N SER A 473 -6.43 5.14 -13.54
CA SER A 473 -5.07 4.74 -13.94
C SER A 473 -4.91 4.66 -15.47
N TYR A 474 -5.92 4.19 -16.20
CA TYR A 474 -5.91 4.24 -17.67
C TYR A 474 -5.87 5.68 -18.19
N ARG A 475 -6.69 6.57 -17.62
CA ARG A 475 -6.72 7.98 -18.01
C ARG A 475 -5.41 8.72 -17.74
N LYS A 476 -4.71 8.39 -16.66
CA LYS A 476 -3.41 8.96 -16.32
C LYS A 476 -2.38 8.81 -17.43
N ILE A 477 -2.38 7.68 -18.13
CA ILE A 477 -1.35 7.36 -19.13
C ILE A 477 -1.73 7.79 -20.56
N LEU A 478 -2.91 8.40 -20.78
CA LEU A 478 -3.32 8.84 -22.11
C LEU A 478 -2.53 10.06 -22.65
N PRO A 479 -2.08 11.04 -21.84
CA PRO A 479 -1.27 12.14 -22.32
C PRO A 479 0.04 11.66 -22.98
N PRO A 480 0.54 12.35 -24.00
CA PRO A 480 1.74 11.94 -24.76
C PRO A 480 2.99 11.73 -23.91
N ASP A 481 3.12 12.46 -22.82
CA ASP A 481 4.26 12.35 -21.88
C ASP A 481 4.34 10.98 -21.18
N TYR A 482 3.23 10.26 -21.16
CA TYR A 482 3.14 8.92 -20.59
C TYR A 482 3.18 7.80 -21.65
N ALA A 483 3.44 8.11 -22.92
CA ALA A 483 3.46 7.11 -24.00
C ALA A 483 4.46 5.97 -23.81
N ALA A 484 5.50 6.16 -22.98
CA ALA A 484 6.46 5.12 -22.65
C ALA A 484 5.93 4.06 -21.67
N TYR A 485 4.78 4.30 -21.03
CA TYR A 485 4.22 3.43 -20.00
C TYR A 485 3.08 2.58 -20.57
N PRO A 486 3.31 1.28 -20.82
CA PRO A 486 2.32 0.43 -21.47
C PRO A 486 1.18 0.08 -20.50
N PHE A 487 -0.05 0.36 -20.91
CA PHE A 487 -1.26 0.08 -20.13
C PHE A 487 -2.38 -0.44 -21.03
N PRO A 488 -3.22 -1.37 -20.59
CA PRO A 488 -4.33 -1.88 -21.38
C PRO A 488 -5.48 -0.86 -21.47
N THR A 489 -6.24 -0.96 -22.56
CA THR A 489 -7.49 -0.20 -22.70
C THR A 489 -8.51 -0.64 -21.65
N VAL A 490 -9.11 0.32 -20.96
CA VAL A 490 -10.16 0.11 -19.96
C VAL A 490 -11.44 0.82 -20.42
N PRO A 491 -12.60 0.14 -20.46
CA PRO A 491 -13.86 0.79 -20.85
C PRO A 491 -14.29 1.84 -19.81
N ASP A 492 -14.90 2.91 -20.31
CA ASP A 492 -15.42 3.99 -19.48
C ASP A 492 -16.52 3.48 -18.53
N PRO A 493 -16.35 3.57 -17.20
CA PRO A 493 -17.34 3.12 -16.23
C PRO A 493 -18.50 4.11 -16.05
N TYR A 494 -18.34 5.39 -16.40
CA TYR A 494 -19.34 6.43 -16.14
C TYR A 494 -20.62 6.24 -16.94
N GLY A 495 -20.53 5.68 -18.14
CA GLY A 495 -21.69 5.28 -18.94
C GLY A 495 -22.35 3.96 -18.51
N GLY A 496 -21.94 3.37 -17.40
CA GLY A 496 -22.45 2.10 -16.89
C GLY A 496 -22.01 0.86 -17.68
N ASN A 497 -21.17 1.00 -18.68
CA ASN A 497 -20.70 -0.09 -19.53
C ASN A 497 -19.94 -1.15 -18.72
N PHE A 498 -19.08 -0.72 -17.82
CA PHE A 498 -18.28 -1.62 -16.99
C PHE A 498 -19.17 -2.59 -16.15
N SER A 499 -20.20 -2.05 -15.51
CA SER A 499 -21.16 -2.84 -14.73
C SER A 499 -22.10 -3.67 -15.62
N ARG A 500 -22.51 -3.15 -16.79
CA ARG A 500 -23.35 -3.88 -17.73
C ARG A 500 -22.63 -5.09 -18.34
N LEU A 501 -21.31 -5.00 -18.54
CA LEU A 501 -20.46 -6.12 -18.94
C LEU A 501 -20.13 -7.08 -17.80
N GLY A 502 -20.60 -6.80 -16.59
CA GLY A 502 -20.36 -7.62 -15.40
C GLY A 502 -18.93 -7.57 -14.86
N TYR A 503 -18.12 -6.60 -15.30
CA TYR A 503 -16.71 -6.53 -14.92
C TYR A 503 -16.47 -6.19 -13.44
N ASN A 504 -17.47 -5.69 -12.76
CA ASN A 504 -17.46 -5.42 -11.32
C ASN A 504 -17.92 -6.61 -10.46
N LYS A 505 -18.26 -7.77 -11.07
CA LYS A 505 -18.81 -8.95 -10.37
C LYS A 505 -18.15 -10.26 -10.78
N ARG A 506 -17.00 -10.21 -11.44
CA ARG A 506 -16.22 -11.38 -11.84
C ARG A 506 -14.78 -10.99 -12.12
N PRO A 507 -13.84 -11.95 -12.14
CA PRO A 507 -12.50 -11.71 -12.67
C PRO A 507 -12.53 -11.30 -14.14
N VAL A 508 -11.61 -10.38 -14.53
CA VAL A 508 -11.47 -9.91 -15.91
C VAL A 508 -9.99 -9.74 -16.27
N PHE A 509 -9.62 -10.14 -17.48
CA PHE A 509 -8.29 -9.92 -18.03
C PHE A 509 -8.31 -8.70 -18.96
N PHE A 510 -7.54 -7.66 -18.63
CA PHE A 510 -7.32 -6.52 -19.53
C PHE A 510 -5.91 -6.62 -20.13
N GLY A 511 -5.77 -6.34 -21.43
CA GLY A 511 -4.50 -6.37 -22.13
C GLY A 511 -4.09 -7.73 -22.70
N CYS A 512 -5.04 -8.63 -22.97
CA CYS A 512 -4.82 -10.00 -23.43
C CYS A 512 -3.87 -10.13 -24.63
N ASP A 513 -4.01 -9.28 -25.64
CA ASP A 513 -3.20 -9.30 -26.85
C ASP A 513 -2.51 -7.95 -27.13
N GLN A 514 -2.35 -7.14 -26.08
CA GLN A 514 -1.70 -5.84 -26.15
C GLN A 514 -0.24 -5.94 -25.65
N ALA A 515 0.61 -5.02 -26.10
CA ALA A 515 2.01 -4.93 -25.68
C ALA A 515 2.14 -4.21 -24.32
N CYS A 516 1.42 -4.70 -23.30
CA CYS A 516 1.41 -4.17 -21.95
C CYS A 516 1.33 -5.33 -20.93
N PRO A 517 1.55 -5.13 -19.64
CA PRO A 517 1.26 -6.13 -18.63
C PRO A 517 -0.20 -6.60 -18.70
N LEU A 518 -0.44 -7.89 -18.47
CA LEU A 518 -1.79 -8.42 -18.35
C LEU A 518 -2.35 -8.03 -16.99
N LEU A 519 -3.42 -7.26 -16.94
CA LEU A 519 -4.10 -6.99 -15.67
C LEU A 519 -5.13 -8.08 -15.40
N ILE A 520 -4.93 -8.83 -14.32
CA ILE A 520 -5.87 -9.82 -13.79
C ILE A 520 -6.70 -9.10 -12.74
N TYR A 521 -7.81 -8.50 -13.16
CA TYR A 521 -8.65 -7.66 -12.32
C TYR A 521 -9.58 -8.50 -11.46
N LEU A 522 -9.47 -8.33 -10.14
CA LEU A 522 -10.28 -8.98 -9.11
C LEU A 522 -11.05 -7.90 -8.34
N PRO A 523 -12.27 -7.55 -8.75
CA PRO A 523 -13.10 -6.62 -7.99
C PRO A 523 -13.60 -7.26 -6.70
N ASN A 524 -13.69 -6.47 -5.64
CA ASN A 524 -14.42 -6.86 -4.43
C ASN A 524 -15.93 -6.84 -4.73
N TYR A 525 -16.60 -7.95 -4.54
CA TYR A 525 -18.06 -8.07 -4.59
C TYR A 525 -18.51 -9.15 -3.61
N PHE A 526 -19.79 -9.17 -3.34
CA PHE A 526 -20.35 -10.17 -2.44
C PHE A 526 -20.27 -11.57 -3.05
N ILE A 527 -19.63 -12.51 -2.37
CA ILE A 527 -19.66 -13.93 -2.67
C ILE A 527 -20.22 -14.73 -1.47
N VAL A 528 -19.62 -14.55 -0.29
CA VAL A 528 -19.97 -15.32 0.92
C VAL A 528 -20.30 -14.42 2.11
N ALA A 529 -19.84 -13.17 2.10
CA ALA A 529 -20.10 -12.21 3.15
C ALA A 529 -20.13 -10.78 2.60
N PRO A 530 -20.89 -9.84 3.20
CA PRO A 530 -20.87 -8.44 2.84
C PRO A 530 -19.51 -7.83 3.21
N THR A 531 -18.88 -7.15 2.24
CA THR A 531 -17.57 -6.51 2.40
C THR A 531 -17.57 -5.08 1.89
N ASP A 532 -18.70 -4.38 2.07
CA ASP A 532 -18.98 -3.05 1.55
C ASP A 532 -18.94 -1.93 2.62
N ALA A 533 -18.36 -2.21 3.79
CA ALA A 533 -18.31 -1.24 4.89
C ALA A 533 -17.68 0.10 4.46
N PRO A 534 -18.07 1.22 5.08
CA PRO A 534 -17.49 2.54 4.81
C PRO A 534 -15.98 2.56 4.97
N THR A 535 -15.29 3.36 4.15
CA THR A 535 -13.82 3.52 4.20
C THR A 535 -13.31 3.98 5.56
N THR A 536 -14.12 4.76 6.29
CA THR A 536 -13.78 5.30 7.61
C THR A 536 -14.07 4.36 8.77
N GLN A 537 -14.65 3.19 8.53
CA GLN A 537 -14.90 2.21 9.58
C GLN A 537 -13.56 1.59 10.03
N MET A 538 -13.24 1.75 11.33
CA MET A 538 -12.01 1.23 11.94
C MET A 538 -12.27 0.03 12.84
N GLN A 539 -13.48 -0.07 13.40
CA GLN A 539 -13.87 -1.17 14.30
C GLN A 539 -14.71 -2.21 13.57
N TYR A 540 -14.37 -3.47 13.75
CA TYR A 540 -15.06 -4.63 13.18
C TYR A 540 -15.31 -5.69 14.25
N SER A 541 -16.41 -6.40 14.17
CA SER A 541 -16.61 -7.60 15.00
C SER A 541 -15.73 -8.76 14.49
N ASN A 542 -15.47 -9.76 15.34
CA ASN A 542 -14.77 -10.97 14.90
C ASN A 542 -15.50 -11.66 13.75
N THR A 543 -16.84 -11.63 13.74
CA THR A 543 -17.68 -12.20 12.67
C THR A 543 -17.47 -11.43 11.36
N ASP A 544 -17.40 -10.10 11.41
CA ASP A 544 -17.12 -9.30 10.23
C ASP A 544 -15.73 -9.63 9.66
N ILE A 545 -14.69 -9.62 10.51
CA ILE A 545 -13.31 -9.91 10.10
C ILE A 545 -13.24 -11.28 9.42
N ASP A 546 -13.83 -12.32 10.03
CA ASP A 546 -13.92 -13.67 9.46
C ASP A 546 -14.67 -13.66 8.11
N GLY A 547 -15.76 -12.91 8.02
CA GLY A 547 -16.51 -12.72 6.78
C GLY A 547 -15.67 -12.07 5.69
N TYR A 548 -14.87 -11.04 6.00
CA TYR A 548 -13.98 -10.38 5.06
C TYR A 548 -12.88 -11.31 4.55
N PHE A 549 -12.28 -12.10 5.43
CA PHE A 549 -11.27 -13.10 5.05
C PHE A 549 -11.87 -14.18 4.13
N LYS A 550 -13.04 -14.71 4.48
CA LYS A 550 -13.75 -15.71 3.67
C LYS A 550 -14.16 -15.16 2.31
N ASN A 551 -14.66 -13.93 2.26
CA ASN A 551 -15.04 -13.31 0.99
C ASN A 551 -13.80 -13.03 0.12
N GLY A 552 -12.70 -12.55 0.70
CA GLY A 552 -11.43 -12.37 0.00
C GLY A 552 -10.88 -13.69 -0.56
N PHE A 553 -10.95 -14.78 0.23
CA PHE A 553 -10.59 -16.11 -0.22
C PHE A 553 -11.45 -16.58 -1.39
N ALA A 554 -12.76 -16.40 -1.30
CA ALA A 554 -13.69 -16.75 -2.36
C ALA A 554 -13.48 -15.92 -3.64
N LEU A 555 -13.17 -14.63 -3.52
CA LEU A 555 -12.80 -13.76 -4.65
C LEU A 555 -11.56 -14.27 -5.40
N ALA A 556 -10.55 -14.71 -4.68
CA ALA A 556 -9.29 -15.19 -5.26
C ALA A 556 -9.40 -16.58 -5.88
N THR A 557 -10.19 -17.46 -5.29
CA THR A 557 -10.35 -18.85 -5.73
C THR A 557 -11.55 -19.08 -6.62
N GLN A 558 -12.50 -18.13 -6.66
CA GLN A 558 -13.81 -18.26 -7.32
C GLN A 558 -14.58 -19.50 -6.82
N THR A 559 -14.29 -19.94 -5.59
CA THR A 559 -15.06 -21.02 -4.93
C THR A 559 -16.40 -20.50 -4.47
N ARG A 560 -17.47 -21.20 -4.84
CA ARG A 560 -18.83 -20.86 -4.41
C ARG A 560 -19.08 -21.36 -3.00
N ALA A 561 -19.82 -20.60 -2.19
CA ALA A 561 -20.41 -21.15 -0.97
C ALA A 561 -21.35 -22.30 -1.34
N SER A 562 -21.40 -23.34 -0.51
CA SER A 562 -22.37 -24.43 -0.72
C SER A 562 -23.80 -23.86 -0.72
N SER A 563 -24.61 -24.27 -1.67
CA SER A 563 -25.97 -23.75 -1.93
C SER A 563 -26.94 -23.79 -0.72
N ASN A 564 -26.58 -24.50 0.34
CA ASN A 564 -27.42 -24.67 1.54
C ASN A 564 -27.40 -23.46 2.51
N SER A 565 -26.64 -22.42 2.25
CA SER A 565 -26.50 -21.24 3.14
C SER A 565 -26.95 -19.91 2.54
N MET A 566 -27.51 -19.91 1.32
CA MET A 566 -27.89 -18.69 0.60
C MET A 566 -29.42 -18.50 0.60
N SER A 567 -29.85 -17.22 0.77
CA SER A 567 -31.25 -16.85 0.52
C SER A 567 -31.54 -16.86 -1.00
N GLU A 568 -32.81 -17.10 -1.38
CA GLU A 568 -33.27 -17.15 -2.78
C GLU A 568 -32.93 -15.87 -3.57
N ASP A 569 -32.98 -14.70 -2.93
CA ASP A 569 -32.59 -13.41 -3.54
C ASP A 569 -31.09 -13.37 -3.88
N MET A 570 -30.26 -14.02 -3.09
CA MET A 570 -28.82 -14.10 -3.32
C MET A 570 -28.47 -15.10 -4.41
N GLN A 571 -29.20 -16.22 -4.51
CA GLN A 571 -29.08 -17.19 -5.57
C GLN A 571 -29.30 -16.53 -6.95
N GLY A 572 -30.34 -15.70 -7.08
CA GLY A 572 -30.66 -14.98 -8.31
C GLY A 572 -29.61 -13.92 -8.73
N LEU A 573 -28.82 -13.39 -7.79
CA LEU A 573 -27.67 -12.52 -8.08
C LEU A 573 -26.47 -13.33 -8.59
N PHE A 574 -26.30 -14.56 -8.11
CA PHE A 574 -25.23 -15.47 -8.51
C PHE A 574 -25.45 -16.07 -9.90
N ASP A 575 -26.69 -16.47 -10.21
CA ASP A 575 -27.03 -17.07 -11.50
C ASP A 575 -26.85 -16.09 -12.68
N ARG A 576 -26.83 -14.77 -12.37
CA ARG A 576 -26.50 -13.71 -13.35
C ARG A 576 -25.02 -13.38 -13.44
N ALA A 577 -24.16 -13.90 -12.57
CA ALA A 577 -22.77 -13.45 -12.40
C ALA A 577 -21.74 -14.21 -13.25
N GLY A 578 -22.13 -15.07 -14.16
CA GLY A 578 -21.19 -15.64 -15.11
C GLY A 578 -21.51 -17.04 -15.58
N PRO A 579 -20.94 -17.46 -16.72
CA PRO A 579 -21.21 -18.77 -17.29
C PRO A 579 -20.79 -19.88 -16.33
N SER A 580 -21.61 -20.90 -16.18
CA SER A 580 -21.25 -22.19 -15.61
C SER A 580 -20.21 -22.84 -16.56
N SER A 581 -18.93 -22.44 -16.41
CA SER A 581 -17.87 -22.95 -17.27
C SER A 581 -17.36 -24.29 -16.75
N SER A 582 -17.07 -25.19 -17.67
CA SER A 582 -16.41 -26.47 -17.40
C SER A 582 -14.93 -26.32 -17.03
N ILE A 583 -14.37 -25.10 -17.10
CA ILE A 583 -12.95 -24.83 -16.83
C ILE A 583 -12.83 -24.14 -15.48
N GLU A 584 -12.01 -24.72 -14.60
CA GLU A 584 -11.73 -24.16 -13.28
C GLU A 584 -10.98 -22.83 -13.37
N TRP A 585 -11.35 -21.86 -12.55
CA TRP A 585 -10.69 -20.54 -12.48
C TRP A 585 -9.19 -20.65 -12.21
N SER A 586 -8.76 -21.56 -11.33
CA SER A 586 -7.35 -21.79 -10.99
C SER A 586 -6.49 -22.11 -12.23
N ILE A 587 -7.03 -22.88 -13.18
CA ILE A 587 -6.41 -23.16 -14.48
C ILE A 587 -6.25 -21.87 -15.30
N CYS A 588 -7.31 -21.07 -15.37
CA CYS A 588 -7.28 -19.81 -16.12
C CYS A 588 -6.31 -18.79 -15.51
N LEU A 589 -6.21 -18.76 -14.19
CA LEU A 589 -5.24 -17.94 -13.49
C LEU A 589 -3.78 -18.38 -13.80
N ALA A 590 -3.53 -19.69 -13.80
CA ALA A 590 -2.20 -20.22 -14.18
C ALA A 590 -1.87 -19.88 -15.64
N CYS A 591 -2.81 -20.06 -16.57
CA CYS A 591 -2.66 -19.65 -17.98
C CYS A 591 -2.32 -18.16 -18.10
N ALA A 592 -3.01 -17.30 -17.33
CA ALA A 592 -2.78 -15.84 -17.35
C ALA A 592 -1.37 -15.47 -16.87
N LEU A 593 -0.88 -16.12 -15.82
CA LEU A 593 0.44 -15.83 -15.25
C LEU A 593 1.60 -16.21 -16.18
N ILE A 594 1.45 -17.28 -16.99
CA ILE A 594 2.52 -17.74 -17.90
C ILE A 594 2.41 -17.15 -19.31
N ASP A 595 1.30 -16.51 -19.70
CA ASP A 595 1.00 -16.12 -21.09
C ASP A 595 2.10 -15.29 -21.76
N LYS A 596 2.54 -14.21 -21.10
CA LYS A 596 3.54 -13.30 -21.67
C LYS A 596 4.91 -13.99 -21.81
N GLN A 597 5.29 -14.84 -20.84
CA GLN A 597 6.52 -15.64 -20.92
C GLN A 597 6.45 -16.64 -22.08
N GLN A 598 5.31 -17.34 -22.26
CA GLN A 598 5.10 -18.24 -23.39
C GLN A 598 5.23 -17.52 -24.73
N LYS A 599 4.61 -16.33 -24.86
CA LYS A 599 4.73 -15.51 -26.08
C LYS A 599 6.17 -15.08 -26.34
N ARG A 600 6.94 -14.69 -25.32
CA ARG A 600 8.39 -14.37 -25.46
C ARG A 600 9.22 -15.58 -25.93
N ASN A 601 8.79 -16.77 -25.58
CA ASN A 601 9.42 -18.02 -26.03
C ASN A 601 8.91 -18.48 -27.42
N GLY A 602 8.05 -17.70 -28.07
CA GLY A 602 7.47 -18.04 -29.38
C GLY A 602 6.41 -19.15 -29.30
N LYS A 603 5.92 -19.48 -28.11
CA LYS A 603 4.89 -20.50 -27.91
C LYS A 603 3.49 -19.91 -28.04
N ARG A 604 2.57 -20.69 -28.57
CA ARG A 604 1.14 -20.37 -28.61
C ARG A 604 0.46 -20.87 -27.33
N ARG A 605 -0.67 -20.26 -26.99
CA ARG A 605 -1.55 -20.77 -25.93
C ARG A 605 -1.99 -22.19 -26.25
N THR A 606 -2.06 -23.06 -25.25
CA THR A 606 -2.78 -24.35 -25.39
C THR A 606 -4.26 -24.08 -25.65
N ALA A 607 -5.00 -25.06 -26.18
CA ALA A 607 -6.45 -24.92 -26.39
C ALA A 607 -7.20 -24.55 -25.10
N GLN A 608 -6.78 -25.14 -23.97
CA GLN A 608 -7.35 -24.84 -22.66
C GLN A 608 -7.09 -23.39 -22.25
N CYS A 609 -5.85 -22.91 -22.37
CA CYS A 609 -5.51 -21.52 -22.07
C CYS A 609 -6.20 -20.55 -23.02
N GLN A 610 -6.36 -20.89 -24.33
CA GLN A 610 -7.10 -20.06 -25.25
C GLN A 610 -8.56 -19.91 -24.81
N SER A 611 -9.23 -20.99 -24.41
CA SER A 611 -10.60 -20.94 -23.88
C SER A 611 -10.71 -20.07 -22.62
N CYS A 612 -9.67 -20.08 -21.74
CA CYS A 612 -9.61 -19.17 -20.58
C CYS A 612 -9.58 -17.70 -21.02
N PHE A 613 -8.76 -17.37 -22.02
CA PHE A 613 -8.67 -16.00 -22.52
C PHE A 613 -9.95 -15.56 -23.23
N ASP A 614 -10.59 -16.45 -23.98
CA ASP A 614 -11.90 -16.17 -24.63
C ASP A 614 -12.99 -15.87 -23.57
N MET A 615 -12.90 -16.49 -22.39
CA MET A 615 -13.85 -16.31 -21.30
C MET A 615 -13.60 -15.06 -20.46
N TYR A 616 -12.35 -14.79 -20.11
CA TYR A 616 -12.00 -13.77 -19.12
C TYR A 616 -11.48 -12.47 -19.71
N CYS A 617 -11.05 -12.42 -20.97
CA CYS A 617 -10.63 -11.18 -21.60
C CYS A 617 -11.77 -10.16 -21.64
N ALA A 618 -11.43 -8.91 -21.36
CA ALA A 618 -12.34 -7.80 -21.59
C ALA A 618 -12.68 -7.71 -23.09
N ALA A 619 -13.94 -7.43 -23.40
CA ALA A 619 -14.36 -7.16 -24.76
C ALA A 619 -13.54 -6.00 -25.34
N ARG A 620 -13.13 -6.13 -26.60
CA ARG A 620 -12.37 -5.11 -27.35
C ARG A 620 -13.22 -3.89 -27.65
#